data_9ccae3accfd2f7031f128e2cdccc6264
#
_entry.id   9ccae3accfd2f7031f128e2cdccc6264
#
_cell.length_a   1.000
_cell.length_b   1.000
_cell.length_c   1.000
_cell.angle_alpha   90.00
_cell.angle_beta   90.00
_cell.angle_gamma   90.00
#
_symmetry.space_group_name_H-M   'P 1'
#
loop_
_entity.id
_entity.type
_entity.pdbx_description
1 polymer ?
#
loop_
_entity_poly.entity_id
_entity_poly.type
_entity_poly.pdbx_seq_one_letter_code
_entity_poly.pdbx_strand_id
1 'polypeptide(L)'
;MTQRSTTATMTRRRLLQGAGALALGSPLASLPTIARAQALPSLPALTALLAGRVPRWERLRLEMPLFADNGQAVPIRLLMPGPFAPGPTVQEIHLFSERNPVAVMGVFEFPVPPQKVEIDSRVRLAGAQRVLAIAVMSDGTVYAAGADVEVTIAGCLDAS
;
A
#
# COMPACT_ATOMS: atom_id res chain seq x y z
N MET A 1 -17.51 -82.05 -39.50
CA MET A 1 -16.46 -81.42 -38.74
C MET A 1 -16.61 -79.91 -38.92
N THR A 2 -17.23 -79.25 -37.98
CA THR A 2 -17.71 -77.90 -38.14
C THR A 2 -16.97 -77.03 -37.12
N GLN A 3 -16.09 -76.18 -37.60
CA GLN A 3 -15.43 -75.19 -36.77
C GLN A 3 -16.36 -73.96 -36.60
N ARG A 4 -16.70 -73.65 -35.39
CA ARG A 4 -17.40 -72.40 -35.04
C ARG A 4 -16.37 -71.35 -34.71
N SER A 5 -16.32 -70.30 -35.53
CA SER A 5 -15.61 -69.11 -35.27
C SER A 5 -16.40 -68.21 -34.28
N THR A 6 -15.87 -67.99 -33.13
CA THR A 6 -16.48 -67.02 -32.13
C THR A 6 -15.91 -65.68 -32.34
N THR A 7 -16.69 -64.78 -32.93
CA THR A 7 -16.33 -63.39 -33.10
C THR A 7 -16.59 -62.65 -31.79
N ALA A 8 -15.54 -62.25 -31.14
CA ALA A 8 -15.64 -61.41 -29.92
C ALA A 8 -15.98 -59.97 -30.30
N THR A 9 -17.20 -59.59 -29.98
CA THR A 9 -17.67 -58.16 -30.13
C THR A 9 -17.05 -57.29 -29.05
N MET A 10 -16.05 -56.54 -29.42
CA MET A 10 -15.41 -55.56 -28.54
C MET A 10 -16.31 -54.37 -28.34
N THR A 11 -16.91 -54.26 -27.14
CA THR A 11 -17.81 -53.20 -26.75
C THR A 11 -17.03 -51.91 -26.59
N ARG A 12 -17.31 -50.93 -27.47
CA ARG A 12 -16.73 -49.56 -27.49
C ARG A 12 -16.94 -48.71 -26.21
N ARG A 13 -17.44 -49.31 -25.14
CA ARG A 13 -17.85 -48.64 -23.92
C ARG A 13 -16.81 -48.62 -22.80
N ARG A 14 -15.62 -49.22 -22.99
CA ARG A 14 -14.56 -49.27 -21.97
C ARG A 14 -13.35 -48.38 -22.24
N LEU A 15 -13.42 -47.49 -23.25
CA LEU A 15 -12.29 -46.60 -23.62
C LEU A 15 -12.44 -45.19 -23.12
N LEU A 16 -13.43 -44.92 -22.26
CA LEU A 16 -13.69 -43.57 -21.68
C LEU A 16 -13.51 -43.49 -20.15
N GLN A 17 -12.85 -44.49 -19.55
CA GLN A 17 -12.55 -44.47 -18.10
C GLN A 17 -11.03 -44.44 -17.88
N GLY A 18 -10.39 -43.32 -18.21
CA GLY A 18 -8.94 -43.23 -18.06
C GLY A 18 -8.38 -41.80 -18.23
N ALA A 19 -9.22 -40.77 -18.22
CA ALA A 19 -8.74 -39.39 -18.16
C ALA A 19 -8.97 -38.85 -16.76
N GLY A 20 -8.15 -39.28 -15.81
CA GLY A 20 -8.02 -38.66 -14.50
C GLY A 20 -7.50 -37.22 -14.70
N ALA A 21 -8.35 -36.24 -14.45
CA ALA A 21 -8.02 -34.84 -14.44
C ALA A 21 -6.99 -34.56 -13.36
N LEU A 22 -5.72 -34.43 -13.73
CA LEU A 22 -4.73 -33.66 -12.96
C LEU A 22 -5.09 -32.19 -13.08
N ALA A 23 -6.06 -31.75 -12.30
CA ALA A 23 -6.26 -30.36 -12.02
C ALA A 23 -5.06 -29.90 -11.16
N LEU A 24 -3.98 -29.51 -11.82
CA LEU A 24 -2.93 -28.69 -11.22
C LEU A 24 -3.59 -27.34 -10.90
N GLY A 25 -4.14 -27.25 -9.71
CA GLY A 25 -4.55 -25.98 -9.11
C GLY A 25 -3.29 -25.13 -8.99
N SER A 26 -3.08 -24.25 -9.96
CA SER A 26 -2.12 -23.17 -9.82
C SER A 26 -2.58 -22.32 -8.64
N PRO A 27 -1.79 -22.19 -7.56
CA PRO A 27 -2.12 -21.18 -6.57
C PRO A 27 -2.05 -19.83 -7.31
N LEU A 28 -3.17 -19.13 -7.37
CA LEU A 28 -3.15 -17.72 -7.73
C LEU A 28 -2.20 -17.03 -6.75
N ALA A 29 -0.99 -16.77 -7.21
CA ALA A 29 -0.06 -15.86 -6.55
C ALA A 29 -0.60 -14.43 -6.70
N SER A 30 -1.74 -14.17 -6.06
CA SER A 30 -2.20 -12.81 -5.82
C SER A 30 -1.57 -12.39 -4.51
N LEU A 31 -0.62 -11.46 -4.54
CA LEU A 31 -0.48 -10.44 -3.49
C LEU A 31 0.93 -9.81 -3.45
N PRO A 32 1.29 -8.91 -4.35
CA PRO A 32 2.35 -7.96 -4.03
C PRO A 32 1.84 -6.57 -3.63
N THR A 33 0.58 -6.23 -3.93
CA THR A 33 0.12 -4.83 -3.80
C THR A 33 0.00 -4.37 -2.35
N ILE A 34 -0.50 -5.20 -1.45
CA ILE A 34 -0.64 -4.84 -0.03
C ILE A 34 0.73 -4.82 0.67
N ALA A 35 1.61 -5.75 0.34
CA ALA A 35 2.95 -5.81 0.94
C ALA A 35 3.80 -4.58 0.57
N ARG A 36 3.68 -4.06 -0.66
CA ARG A 36 4.35 -2.83 -1.07
C ARG A 36 3.76 -1.60 -0.37
N ALA A 37 2.44 -1.59 -0.14
CA ALA A 37 1.78 -0.52 0.60
C ALA A 37 2.24 -0.40 2.06
N GLN A 38 2.82 -1.43 2.63
CA GLN A 38 3.30 -1.48 4.02
C GLN A 38 4.83 -1.43 4.15
N ALA A 39 5.58 -1.38 3.05
CA ALA A 39 7.03 -1.25 3.12
C ALA A 39 7.43 0.18 3.51
N LEU A 40 8.34 0.30 4.46
CA LEU A 40 8.95 1.57 4.84
C LEU A 40 10.13 1.87 3.93
N PRO A 41 10.22 3.09 3.37
CA PRO A 41 11.40 3.50 2.62
C PRO A 41 12.62 3.69 3.55
N SER A 42 13.80 3.46 3.01
CA SER A 42 15.05 3.69 3.72
C SER A 42 15.43 5.18 3.68
N LEU A 43 14.82 5.96 4.57
CA LEU A 43 15.06 7.41 4.69
C LEU A 43 15.68 7.71 6.07
N PRO A 44 16.83 8.39 6.15
CA PRO A 44 17.48 8.70 7.44
C PRO A 44 16.54 9.44 8.41
N ALA A 45 15.80 10.44 7.92
CA ALA A 45 14.84 11.19 8.73
C ALA A 45 13.69 10.34 9.26
N LEU A 46 13.19 9.39 8.46
CA LEU A 46 12.17 8.42 8.90
C LEU A 46 12.73 7.48 9.97
N THR A 47 13.95 6.96 9.76
CA THR A 47 14.62 6.08 10.72
C THR A 47 14.82 6.80 12.06
N ALA A 48 15.25 8.06 12.02
CA ALA A 48 15.43 8.88 13.22
C ALA A 48 14.09 9.13 13.93
N LEU A 49 13.03 9.46 13.19
CA LEU A 49 11.70 9.65 13.76
C LEU A 49 11.18 8.37 14.42
N LEU A 50 11.33 7.24 13.77
CA LEU A 50 10.86 5.96 14.30
C LEU A 50 11.64 5.52 15.55
N ALA A 51 12.93 5.80 15.62
CA ALA A 51 13.81 5.44 16.76
C ALA A 51 13.63 3.98 17.21
N GLY A 52 13.54 3.05 16.25
CA GLY A 52 13.33 1.62 16.47
C GLY A 52 11.88 1.19 16.71
N ARG A 53 10.93 2.12 16.74
CA ARG A 53 9.49 1.80 16.84
C ARG A 53 9.00 1.21 15.52
N VAL A 54 8.10 0.22 15.63
CA VAL A 54 7.44 -0.39 14.47
C VAL A 54 6.08 0.26 14.27
N PRO A 55 5.84 0.95 13.14
CA PRO A 55 4.56 1.62 12.91
C PRO A 55 3.46 0.61 12.60
N ARG A 56 2.24 0.93 13.04
CA ARG A 56 1.02 0.19 12.75
C ARG A 56 0.36 0.78 11.50
N TRP A 57 -0.05 -0.08 10.58
CA TRP A 57 -0.69 0.31 9.31
C TRP A 57 -2.22 0.31 9.44
N GLU A 58 -2.70 1.01 10.44
CA GLU A 58 -4.11 1.15 10.75
C GLU A 58 -4.41 2.57 11.22
N ARG A 59 -5.69 2.95 11.32
CA ARG A 59 -6.19 4.23 11.81
C ARG A 59 -5.79 5.47 11.00
N LEU A 60 -4.54 5.60 10.58
CA LEU A 60 -4.10 6.68 9.70
C LEU A 60 -4.41 6.31 8.24
N ARG A 61 -4.95 7.28 7.49
CA ARG A 61 -5.16 7.18 6.05
C ARG A 61 -4.52 8.36 5.35
N LEU A 62 -3.85 8.08 4.26
CA LEU A 62 -3.33 9.05 3.31
C LEU A 62 -4.01 8.81 1.97
N GLU A 63 -4.84 9.75 1.56
CA GLU A 63 -5.53 9.72 0.28
C GLU A 63 -4.81 10.65 -0.70
N MET A 64 -4.45 10.13 -1.85
CA MET A 64 -3.80 10.84 -2.95
C MET A 64 -4.33 10.31 -4.27
N PRO A 65 -4.31 11.09 -5.35
CA PRO A 65 -4.62 10.58 -6.68
C PRO A 65 -3.55 9.57 -7.11
N LEU A 66 -3.97 8.49 -7.76
CA LEU A 66 -3.05 7.51 -8.34
C LEU A 66 -2.21 8.13 -9.47
N PHE A 67 -2.81 9.07 -10.23
CA PHE A 67 -2.19 9.79 -11.33
C PHE A 67 -2.28 11.29 -11.09
N ALA A 68 -1.17 12.00 -11.25
CA ALA A 68 -1.09 13.44 -11.22
C ALA A 68 -0.41 13.94 -12.51
N ASP A 69 -1.10 14.76 -13.29
CA ASP A 69 -0.55 15.33 -14.53
C ASP A 69 0.63 16.25 -14.24
N ASN A 70 0.61 16.89 -13.09
CA ASN A 70 1.64 17.83 -12.65
C ASN A 70 1.99 17.61 -11.18
N GLY A 71 3.28 17.39 -10.90
CA GLY A 71 3.82 17.20 -9.56
C GLY A 71 3.90 18.47 -8.70
N GLN A 72 3.59 19.67 -9.24
CA GLN A 72 3.75 20.91 -8.48
C GLN A 72 2.71 21.14 -7.37
N ALA A 73 1.52 20.54 -7.50
CA ALA A 73 0.43 20.77 -6.57
C ALA A 73 -0.49 19.55 -6.47
N VAL A 74 0.06 18.41 -6.03
CA VAL A 74 -0.69 17.17 -5.88
C VAL A 74 -1.52 17.22 -4.60
N PRO A 75 -2.86 17.04 -4.68
CA PRO A 75 -3.72 17.05 -3.51
C PRO A 75 -3.43 15.86 -2.61
N ILE A 76 -3.47 16.11 -1.30
CA ILE A 76 -3.40 15.08 -0.28
C ILE A 76 -4.54 15.28 0.72
N ARG A 77 -5.01 14.18 1.27
CA ARG A 77 -5.93 14.18 2.39
C ARG A 77 -5.44 13.21 3.46
N LEU A 78 -5.30 13.71 4.68
CA LEU A 78 -4.93 12.93 5.85
C LEU A 78 -6.14 12.75 6.74
N LEU A 79 -6.44 11.51 7.09
CA LEU A 79 -7.59 11.16 7.91
C LEU A 79 -7.14 10.24 9.05
N MET A 80 -7.53 10.59 10.27
CA MET A 80 -7.40 9.71 11.42
C MET A 80 -8.64 9.83 12.30
N PRO A 81 -9.47 8.77 12.38
CA PRO A 81 -10.71 8.83 13.12
C PRO A 81 -10.45 8.93 14.62
N GLY A 82 -11.28 9.74 15.29
CA GLY A 82 -11.38 9.79 16.73
C GLY A 82 -12.50 8.90 17.28
N PRO A 83 -12.94 9.12 18.54
CA PRO A 83 -12.34 10.08 19.46
C PRO A 83 -10.97 9.64 19.97
N PHE A 84 -10.10 10.59 20.30
CA PHE A 84 -8.81 10.28 20.94
C PHE A 84 -8.91 10.25 22.46
N ALA A 85 -9.90 10.93 23.05
CA ALA A 85 -10.11 10.95 24.50
C ALA A 85 -11.30 10.05 24.90
N PRO A 86 -11.22 9.30 26.06
CA PRO A 86 -10.02 9.14 26.90
C PRO A 86 -9.02 8.17 26.25
N GLY A 87 -7.76 8.56 26.13
CA GLY A 87 -6.70 7.71 25.58
C GLY A 87 -5.58 8.49 24.89
N PRO A 88 -4.68 7.80 24.18
CA PRO A 88 -3.59 8.43 23.46
C PRO A 88 -4.08 9.37 22.37
N THR A 89 -3.51 10.58 22.31
CA THR A 89 -3.83 11.63 21.36
C THR A 89 -2.75 11.73 20.28
N VAL A 90 -3.12 12.17 19.09
CA VAL A 90 -2.13 12.47 18.05
C VAL A 90 -1.38 13.76 18.44
N GLN A 91 -0.06 13.71 18.34
CA GLN A 91 0.83 14.85 18.60
C GLN A 91 1.34 15.46 17.31
N GLU A 92 1.80 14.62 16.38
CA GLU A 92 2.42 15.04 15.14
C GLU A 92 2.05 14.07 14.01
N ILE A 93 1.95 14.59 12.79
CA ILE A 93 1.92 13.80 11.57
C ILE A 93 3.00 14.32 10.63
N HIS A 94 3.94 13.46 10.28
CA HIS A 94 5.04 13.76 9.35
C HIS A 94 4.72 13.19 7.98
N LEU A 95 5.00 13.97 6.93
CA LEU A 95 4.93 13.52 5.54
C LEU A 95 6.32 13.33 4.98
N PHE A 96 6.54 12.16 4.37
CA PHE A 96 7.80 11.79 3.73
C PHE A 96 7.59 11.49 2.25
N SER A 97 8.59 11.84 1.46
CA SER A 97 8.72 11.55 0.05
C SER A 97 9.95 10.69 -0.19
N GLU A 98 9.84 9.68 -1.04
CA GLU A 98 10.97 8.82 -1.40
C GLU A 98 11.94 9.50 -2.38
N ARG A 99 11.48 10.44 -3.21
CA ARG A 99 12.25 10.97 -4.33
C ARG A 99 12.47 12.48 -4.34
N ASN A 100 11.81 13.21 -3.46
CA ASN A 100 12.07 14.64 -3.35
C ASN A 100 13.50 14.88 -2.81
N PRO A 101 14.18 15.94 -3.22
CA PRO A 101 15.50 16.32 -2.67
C PRO A 101 15.49 16.45 -1.15
N VAL A 102 14.39 16.95 -0.59
CA VAL A 102 14.12 16.96 0.84
C VAL A 102 13.05 15.92 1.14
N ALA A 103 13.44 14.86 1.85
CA ALA A 103 12.54 13.75 2.12
C ALA A 103 11.36 14.12 3.04
N VAL A 104 11.55 15.02 4.00
CA VAL A 104 10.49 15.52 4.88
C VAL A 104 9.75 16.63 4.14
N MET A 105 8.52 16.38 3.74
CA MET A 105 7.70 17.36 3.00
C MET A 105 6.95 18.31 3.92
N GLY A 106 6.67 17.90 5.16
CA GLY A 106 5.97 18.70 6.14
C GLY A 106 5.66 17.96 7.42
N VAL A 107 5.35 18.72 8.45
CA VAL A 107 4.92 18.22 9.76
C VAL A 107 3.67 18.98 10.17
N PHE A 108 2.65 18.27 10.61
CA PHE A 108 1.44 18.82 11.22
C PHE A 108 1.51 18.53 12.70
N GLU A 109 1.58 19.60 13.51
CA GLU A 109 1.64 19.53 14.96
C GLU A 109 0.27 19.81 15.58
N PHE A 110 -0.08 19.08 16.63
CA PHE A 110 -1.35 19.21 17.34
C PHE A 110 -1.10 19.57 18.82
N PRO A 111 -0.82 20.84 19.13
CA PRO A 111 -0.58 21.30 20.51
C PRO A 111 -1.82 21.12 21.40
N VAL A 112 -3.00 21.13 20.79
CA VAL A 112 -4.27 20.79 21.44
C VAL A 112 -4.81 19.52 20.80
N PRO A 113 -5.13 18.48 21.60
CA PRO A 113 -5.65 17.24 21.06
C PRO A 113 -6.92 17.43 20.23
N PRO A 114 -6.91 17.07 18.93
CA PRO A 114 -8.11 17.18 18.10
C PRO A 114 -9.09 16.05 18.43
N GLN A 115 -10.37 16.24 18.12
CA GLN A 115 -11.34 15.13 18.20
C GLN A 115 -11.15 14.10 17.10
N LYS A 116 -10.75 14.55 15.91
CA LYS A 116 -10.38 13.75 14.73
C LYS A 116 -9.33 14.53 13.95
N VAL A 117 -8.56 13.82 13.12
CA VAL A 117 -7.70 14.47 12.12
C VAL A 117 -8.38 14.39 10.77
N GLU A 118 -8.52 15.54 10.14
CA GLU A 118 -8.99 15.68 8.76
C GLU A 118 -8.27 16.89 8.17
N ILE A 119 -7.27 16.65 7.32
CA ILE A 119 -6.41 17.68 6.74
C ILE A 119 -6.42 17.52 5.24
N ASP A 120 -6.87 18.55 4.54
CA ASP A 120 -6.72 18.69 3.10
C ASP A 120 -5.57 19.65 2.81
N SER A 121 -4.62 19.23 1.97
CA SER A 121 -3.43 20.02 1.63
C SER A 121 -2.94 19.67 0.23
N ARG A 122 -1.81 20.26 -0.16
CA ARG A 122 -1.14 19.97 -1.43
C ARG A 122 0.36 19.83 -1.20
N VAL A 123 0.97 18.91 -1.94
CA VAL A 123 2.42 18.68 -1.89
C VAL A 123 3.04 18.78 -3.27
N ARG A 124 4.34 19.04 -3.30
CA ARG A 124 5.14 18.97 -4.53
C ARG A 124 5.83 17.61 -4.60
N LEU A 125 5.80 17.00 -5.76
CA LEU A 125 6.43 15.71 -6.04
C LEU A 125 7.43 15.83 -7.20
N ALA A 126 8.65 15.37 -6.95
CA ALA A 126 9.73 15.36 -7.94
C ALA A 126 9.56 14.33 -9.06
N GLY A 127 8.47 13.58 -9.07
CA GLY A 127 8.15 12.55 -10.05
C GLY A 127 7.31 11.45 -9.42
N ALA A 128 7.08 10.39 -10.19
CA ALA A 128 6.39 9.20 -9.72
C ALA A 128 7.09 8.60 -8.51
N GLN A 129 6.38 8.45 -7.40
CA GLN A 129 6.95 8.05 -6.13
C GLN A 129 5.92 7.62 -5.12
N ARG A 130 6.41 7.08 -4.04
CA ARG A 130 5.64 6.85 -2.84
C ARG A 130 5.72 8.03 -1.88
N VAL A 131 4.58 8.36 -1.32
CA VAL A 131 4.44 9.29 -0.19
C VAL A 131 4.03 8.49 1.04
N LEU A 132 4.63 8.83 2.18
CA LEU A 132 4.37 8.17 3.46
C LEU A 132 3.94 9.21 4.49
N ALA A 133 2.89 8.92 5.24
CA ALA A 133 2.49 9.66 6.42
C ALA A 133 2.78 8.86 7.68
N ILE A 134 3.34 9.49 8.70
CA ILE A 134 3.64 8.89 10.01
C ILE A 134 2.99 9.75 11.09
N ALA A 135 2.05 9.17 11.84
CA ALA A 135 1.46 9.82 13.01
C ALA A 135 2.12 9.32 14.29
N VAL A 136 2.55 10.26 15.12
CA VAL A 136 3.13 10.00 16.44
C VAL A 136 2.09 10.33 17.51
N MET A 137 1.82 9.35 18.38
CA MET A 137 0.85 9.48 19.45
C MET A 137 1.52 9.86 20.78
N SER A 138 0.74 10.41 21.71
CA SER A 138 1.22 10.83 23.04
C SER A 138 1.77 9.70 23.92
N ASP A 139 1.40 8.44 23.64
CA ASP A 139 1.92 7.24 24.31
C ASP A 139 3.14 6.65 23.60
N GLY A 140 3.65 7.30 22.55
CA GLY A 140 4.75 6.82 21.73
C GLY A 140 4.35 5.81 20.65
N THR A 141 3.09 5.41 20.56
CA THR A 141 2.60 4.58 19.44
C THR A 141 2.75 5.34 18.12
N VAL A 142 3.10 4.62 17.06
CA VAL A 142 3.29 5.21 15.73
C VAL A 142 2.36 4.51 14.74
N TYR A 143 1.65 5.31 13.93
CA TYR A 143 0.83 4.82 12.83
C TYR A 143 1.41 5.28 11.49
N ALA A 144 1.27 4.44 10.47
CA ALA A 144 1.75 4.73 9.12
C ALA A 144 0.63 4.59 8.08
N ALA A 145 0.70 5.40 7.05
CA ALA A 145 -0.08 5.26 5.84
C ALA A 145 0.79 5.63 4.64
N GLY A 146 0.61 4.96 3.50
CA GLY A 146 1.38 5.22 2.28
C GLY A 146 0.48 5.27 1.06
N ALA A 147 0.87 6.08 0.08
CA ALA A 147 0.24 6.18 -1.21
C ALA A 147 1.29 6.24 -2.33
N ASP A 148 1.08 5.50 -3.40
CA ASP A 148 1.90 5.56 -4.60
C ASP A 148 1.23 6.51 -5.59
N VAL A 149 2.00 7.43 -6.18
CA VAL A 149 1.52 8.45 -7.12
C VAL A 149 2.38 8.43 -8.37
N GLU A 150 1.73 8.26 -9.51
CA GLU A 150 2.36 8.42 -10.83
C GLU A 150 2.25 9.88 -11.27
N VAL A 151 3.38 10.51 -11.61
CA VAL A 151 3.46 11.92 -11.97
C VAL A 151 4.01 12.05 -13.39
N THR A 152 3.25 12.69 -14.27
CA THR A 152 3.63 12.88 -15.68
C THR A 152 4.67 13.99 -15.84
N ILE A 153 4.47 15.14 -15.16
CA ILE A 153 5.39 16.28 -15.19
C ILE A 153 5.90 16.52 -13.75
N ALA A 154 7.21 16.37 -13.56
CA ALA A 154 7.83 16.54 -12.25
C ALA A 154 7.70 17.98 -11.73
N GLY A 155 7.40 18.12 -10.44
CA GLY A 155 7.20 19.41 -9.79
C GLY A 155 8.45 20.06 -9.20
N CYS A 156 9.60 19.36 -9.17
CA CYS A 156 10.81 19.77 -8.44
C CYS A 156 12.09 19.77 -9.31
N LEU A 157 11.98 19.91 -10.64
CA LEU A 157 13.16 19.86 -11.52
C LEU A 157 13.85 21.21 -11.74
N ASP A 158 13.34 22.31 -11.16
CA ASP A 158 13.87 23.67 -11.41
C ASP A 158 14.61 24.25 -10.18
N ALA A 159 15.50 23.47 -9.57
CA ALA A 159 16.45 23.97 -8.58
C ALA A 159 17.88 23.76 -9.10
N SER A 160 18.23 24.48 -10.17
CA SER A 160 19.60 24.63 -10.66
C SER A 160 19.97 26.11 -10.61
#